data_8de61f9d40141e8af6461737ba8a7be6
#
_entry.id   8de61f9d40141e8af6461737ba8a7be6
#
_cell.length_a   1.000
_cell.length_b   1.000
_cell.length_c   1.000
_cell.angle_alpha   90.00
_cell.angle_beta   90.00
_cell.angle_gamma   90.00
#
_symmetry.space_group_name_H-M   'P 1'
#
loop_
_entity.id
_entity.type
_entity.pdbx_description
1 polymer ?
#
loop_
_entity_poly.entity_id
_entity_poly.type
_entity_poly.pdbx_seq_one_letter_code
_entity_poly.pdbx_strand_id
1 'polypeptide(L)'
;MSMIFGGALTLLAIVAALMFARTEFAAVRPTINYYRPLTTLALLVVTLIAPLPPTLTYKGIIAFALMVLIVDDFLTLIPGTPQVLILAGALPAYFLLWMAFLTPLGWHLPSPFVLLAPAIGGLLYWQIAPRLAELKPWVIFYLVNMTLLLWTAIDLAAHVRATWAFLALGGAILLAGADAL
;
A
#
# COMPACT_ATOMS: atom_id res chain seq x y z
N MET A 1 19.33 13.83 -15.36
CA MET A 1 19.18 12.40 -15.69
C MET A 1 18.34 11.63 -14.66
N SER A 2 18.40 11.95 -13.38
CA SER A 2 17.64 11.26 -12.31
C SER A 2 16.10 11.46 -12.36
N MET A 3 15.60 12.62 -12.79
CA MET A 3 14.16 12.89 -12.85
C MET A 3 13.44 12.08 -13.93
N ILE A 4 14.07 11.89 -15.10
CA ILE A 4 13.49 11.12 -16.21
C ILE A 4 13.43 9.63 -15.82
N PHE A 5 14.46 9.12 -15.15
CA PHE A 5 14.52 7.73 -14.71
C PHE A 5 13.49 7.44 -13.61
N GLY A 6 13.33 8.36 -12.64
CA GLY A 6 12.29 8.26 -11.62
C GLY A 6 10.88 8.29 -12.21
N GLY A 7 10.63 9.17 -13.18
CA GLY A 7 9.35 9.24 -13.88
C GLY A 7 9.03 7.96 -14.67
N ALA A 8 10.01 7.39 -15.36
CA ALA A 8 9.84 6.14 -16.11
C ALA A 8 9.52 4.95 -15.19
N LEU A 9 10.19 4.84 -14.04
CA LEU A 9 9.93 3.78 -13.06
C LEU A 9 8.56 3.93 -12.40
N THR A 10 8.15 5.18 -12.09
CA THR A 10 6.81 5.44 -11.55
C THR A 10 5.74 5.07 -12.59
N LEU A 11 5.97 5.40 -13.86
CA LEU A 11 5.07 5.03 -14.94
C LEU A 11 5.00 3.51 -15.11
N LEU A 12 6.12 2.82 -14.97
CA LEU A 12 6.18 1.36 -15.02
C LEU A 12 5.42 0.72 -13.86
N ALA A 13 5.52 1.26 -12.65
CA ALA A 13 4.77 0.81 -11.49
C ALA A 13 3.26 1.02 -11.67
N ILE A 14 2.85 2.19 -12.21
CA ILE A 14 1.44 2.48 -12.53
C ILE A 14 0.93 1.51 -13.60
N VAL A 15 1.69 1.29 -14.67
CA VAL A 15 1.30 0.34 -15.73
C VAL A 15 1.20 -1.07 -15.18
N ALA A 16 2.12 -1.51 -14.33
CA ALA A 16 2.06 -2.82 -13.69
C ALA A 16 0.81 -2.96 -12.80
N ALA A 17 0.47 -1.93 -12.00
CA ALA A 17 -0.72 -1.90 -11.18
C ALA A 17 -2.01 -1.93 -12.02
N LEU A 18 -2.06 -1.17 -13.13
CA LEU A 18 -3.20 -1.18 -14.06
C LEU A 18 -3.34 -2.52 -14.79
N MET A 19 -2.24 -3.15 -15.17
CA MET A 19 -2.25 -4.48 -15.77
C MET A 19 -2.74 -5.54 -14.77
N PHE A 20 -2.31 -5.45 -13.51
CA PHE A 20 -2.83 -6.29 -12.42
C PHE A 20 -4.35 -6.12 -12.29
N ALA A 21 -4.83 -4.89 -12.09
CA ALA A 21 -6.26 -4.61 -11.99
C ALA A 21 -7.05 -5.16 -13.18
N ARG A 22 -6.55 -4.96 -14.42
CA ARG A 22 -7.21 -5.49 -15.63
C ARG A 22 -7.31 -7.00 -15.65
N THR A 23 -6.33 -7.71 -15.13
CA THR A 23 -6.30 -9.18 -15.13
C THR A 23 -7.24 -9.78 -14.10
N GLU A 24 -7.39 -9.15 -12.94
CA GLU A 24 -8.38 -9.54 -11.93
C GLU A 24 -9.81 -9.35 -12.46
N PHE A 25 -10.09 -8.23 -13.12
CA PHE A 25 -11.41 -7.99 -13.73
C PHE A 25 -11.73 -8.93 -14.90
N ALA A 26 -10.74 -9.43 -15.62
CA ALA A 26 -10.96 -10.29 -16.80
C ALA A 26 -11.21 -11.76 -16.46
N ALA A 27 -11.23 -12.15 -15.18
CA ALA A 27 -11.37 -13.54 -14.71
C ALA A 27 -10.42 -14.55 -15.42
N VAL A 28 -9.29 -14.05 -15.92
CA VAL A 28 -8.30 -14.83 -16.65
C VAL A 28 -7.36 -15.49 -15.66
N ARG A 29 -7.54 -16.78 -15.54
CA ARG A 29 -6.78 -17.82 -14.82
C ARG A 29 -5.54 -17.46 -13.97
N PRO A 30 -5.19 -18.30 -12.97
CA PRO A 30 -4.28 -18.07 -11.83
C PRO A 30 -2.80 -17.84 -12.19
N THR A 31 -2.44 -17.69 -13.45
CA THR A 31 -1.07 -17.39 -13.90
C THR A 31 -0.60 -15.96 -13.61
N ILE A 32 -1.40 -15.15 -12.90
CA ILE A 32 -1.31 -13.70 -13.00
C ILE A 32 -0.89 -13.02 -11.70
N ASN A 33 -0.81 -13.73 -10.62
CA ASN A 33 -0.36 -13.19 -9.33
C ASN A 33 1.10 -12.68 -9.33
N TYR A 34 1.86 -12.90 -10.41
CA TYR A 34 3.24 -12.37 -10.54
C TYR A 34 3.30 -10.84 -10.67
N TYR A 35 2.22 -10.18 -11.08
CA TYR A 35 2.21 -8.72 -11.20
C TYR A 35 2.27 -8.03 -9.83
N ARG A 36 1.72 -8.65 -8.78
CA ARG A 36 1.72 -8.09 -7.43
C ARG A 36 3.16 -7.95 -6.89
N PRO A 37 3.99 -8.98 -6.77
CA PRO A 37 5.38 -8.83 -6.33
C PRO A 37 6.22 -7.98 -7.29
N LEU A 38 5.91 -7.98 -8.59
CA LEU A 38 6.61 -7.11 -9.54
C LEU A 38 6.32 -5.63 -9.28
N THR A 39 5.07 -5.29 -8.97
CA THR A 39 4.67 -3.92 -8.63
C THR A 39 5.36 -3.46 -7.33
N THR A 40 5.36 -4.30 -6.30
CA THR A 40 6.01 -4.01 -5.02
C THR A 40 7.53 -3.87 -5.19
N LEU A 41 8.14 -4.72 -6.02
CA LEU A 41 9.57 -4.62 -6.36
C LEU A 41 9.88 -3.31 -7.11
N ALA A 42 9.05 -2.92 -8.07
CA ALA A 42 9.21 -1.66 -8.79
C ALA A 42 9.11 -0.46 -7.84
N LEU A 43 8.16 -0.48 -6.88
CA LEU A 43 8.05 0.56 -5.85
C LEU A 43 9.28 0.60 -4.94
N LEU A 44 9.86 -0.55 -4.58
CA LEU A 44 11.10 -0.62 -3.80
C LEU A 44 12.26 0.02 -4.57
N VAL A 45 12.42 -0.32 -5.85
CA VAL A 45 13.46 0.28 -6.70
C VAL A 45 13.28 1.79 -6.83
N VAL A 46 12.04 2.27 -7.05
CA VAL A 46 11.73 3.71 -7.06
C VAL A 46 12.12 4.36 -5.73
N THR A 47 11.77 3.74 -4.60
CA THR A 47 12.11 4.25 -3.27
C THR A 47 13.61 4.35 -3.07
N LEU A 48 14.39 3.38 -3.53
CA LEU A 48 15.84 3.37 -3.38
C LEU A 48 16.52 4.43 -4.25
N ILE A 49 16.05 4.65 -5.49
CA ILE A 49 16.63 5.58 -6.47
C ILE A 49 16.14 7.01 -6.25
N ALA A 50 14.95 7.20 -5.69
CA ALA A 50 14.39 8.54 -5.45
C ALA A 50 15.38 9.43 -4.69
N PRO A 51 15.55 10.69 -5.10
CA PRO A 51 16.36 11.65 -4.35
C PRO A 51 15.80 11.76 -2.92
N LEU A 52 16.70 11.91 -1.97
CA LEU A 52 16.43 11.83 -0.52
C LEU A 52 15.15 12.57 -0.12
N PRO A 53 14.15 11.85 0.41
CA PRO A 53 13.07 12.45 1.17
C PRO A 53 13.63 13.09 2.45
N PRO A 54 12.81 13.78 3.26
CA PRO A 54 13.27 14.64 4.35
C PRO A 54 14.21 13.96 5.35
N THR A 55 14.14 12.65 5.50
CA THR A 55 15.05 11.90 6.40
C THR A 55 15.42 10.54 5.83
N LEU A 56 16.65 10.10 6.13
CA LEU A 56 17.11 8.75 5.80
C LEU A 56 16.26 7.68 6.49
N THR A 57 15.80 7.97 7.70
CA THR A 57 14.92 7.10 8.50
C THR A 57 13.60 6.82 7.78
N TYR A 58 12.95 7.86 7.24
CA TYR A 58 11.72 7.72 6.46
C TYR A 58 11.90 6.77 5.27
N LYS A 59 12.96 6.98 4.49
CA LYS A 59 13.29 6.15 3.34
C LYS A 59 13.60 4.71 3.74
N GLY A 60 14.34 4.52 4.84
CA GLY A 60 14.70 3.21 5.37
C GLY A 60 13.47 2.40 5.81
N ILE A 61 12.54 3.03 6.53
CA ILE A 61 11.31 2.37 6.98
C ILE A 61 10.44 1.95 5.77
N ILE A 62 10.27 2.83 4.77
CA ILE A 62 9.51 2.49 3.56
C ILE A 62 10.17 1.34 2.81
N ALA A 63 11.49 1.38 2.60
CA ALA A 63 12.19 0.30 1.91
C ALA A 63 12.05 -1.03 2.65
N PHE A 64 12.13 -1.02 3.98
CA PHE A 64 11.94 -2.22 4.80
C PHE A 64 10.50 -2.73 4.74
N ALA A 65 9.52 -1.84 4.81
CA ALA A 65 8.10 -2.20 4.66
C ALA A 65 7.81 -2.86 3.31
N LEU A 66 8.36 -2.30 2.22
CA LEU A 66 8.22 -2.87 0.88
C LEU A 66 8.91 -4.24 0.75
N MET A 67 10.06 -4.46 1.42
CA MET A 67 10.67 -5.78 1.47
C MET A 67 9.78 -6.81 2.18
N VAL A 68 9.13 -6.42 3.28
CA VAL A 68 8.16 -7.29 3.97
C VAL A 68 6.97 -7.60 3.07
N LEU A 69 6.43 -6.60 2.34
CA LEU A 69 5.36 -6.80 1.37
C LEU A 69 5.77 -7.75 0.23
N ILE A 70 6.99 -7.64 -0.29
CA ILE A 70 7.49 -8.58 -1.31
C ILE A 70 7.45 -10.02 -0.79
N VAL A 71 7.86 -10.25 0.45
CA VAL A 71 7.79 -11.59 1.07
C VAL A 71 6.33 -12.07 1.14
N ASP A 72 5.41 -11.21 1.56
CA ASP A 72 3.98 -11.52 1.59
C ASP A 72 3.41 -11.82 0.19
N ASP A 73 3.76 -11.00 -0.79
CA ASP A 73 3.38 -11.20 -2.19
C ASP A 73 3.87 -12.57 -2.72
N PHE A 74 5.07 -13.01 -2.34
CA PHE A 74 5.55 -14.34 -2.69
C PHE A 74 4.77 -15.46 -1.98
N LEU A 75 4.33 -15.25 -0.73
CA LEU A 75 3.48 -16.22 -0.04
C LEU A 75 2.15 -16.44 -0.76
N THR A 76 1.59 -15.41 -1.40
CA THR A 76 0.36 -15.54 -2.19
C THR A 76 0.54 -16.43 -3.43
N LEU A 77 1.78 -16.60 -3.94
CA LEU A 77 2.08 -17.45 -5.09
C LEU A 77 2.16 -18.93 -4.72
N ILE A 78 2.28 -19.27 -3.43
CA ILE A 78 2.39 -20.66 -2.97
C ILE A 78 0.97 -21.27 -2.91
N PRO A 79 0.67 -22.29 -3.71
CA PRO A 79 -0.64 -22.94 -3.69
C PRO A 79 -0.94 -23.52 -2.30
N GLY A 80 -2.15 -23.25 -1.79
CA GLY A 80 -2.58 -23.78 -0.51
C GLY A 80 -2.19 -22.94 0.71
N THR A 81 -1.55 -21.77 0.52
CA THR A 81 -1.27 -20.85 1.63
C THR A 81 -2.59 -20.42 2.29
N PRO A 82 -2.73 -20.54 3.61
CA PRO A 82 -3.95 -20.12 4.31
C PRO A 82 -4.16 -18.60 4.17
N GLN A 83 -5.37 -18.16 3.87
CA GLN A 83 -5.71 -16.73 3.74
C GLN A 83 -5.36 -15.93 4.99
N VAL A 84 -5.47 -16.52 6.18
CA VAL A 84 -5.05 -15.90 7.45
C VAL A 84 -3.57 -15.54 7.43
N LEU A 85 -2.72 -16.41 6.88
CA LEU A 85 -1.27 -16.18 6.83
C LEU A 85 -0.92 -15.02 5.87
N ILE A 86 -1.61 -14.92 4.75
CA ILE A 86 -1.47 -13.82 3.79
C ILE A 86 -1.88 -12.50 4.44
N LEU A 87 -3.06 -12.46 5.08
CA LEU A 87 -3.52 -11.25 5.78
C LEU A 87 -2.58 -10.85 6.93
N ALA A 88 -2.08 -11.83 7.69
CA ALA A 88 -1.15 -11.58 8.80
C ALA A 88 0.22 -11.11 8.31
N GLY A 89 0.68 -11.58 7.16
CA GLY A 89 1.96 -11.19 6.55
C GLY A 89 1.97 -9.74 6.08
N ALA A 90 0.87 -9.25 5.53
CA ALA A 90 0.73 -7.87 5.07
C ALA A 90 0.67 -6.84 6.21
N LEU A 91 0.10 -7.21 7.38
CA LEU A 91 -0.12 -6.29 8.49
C LEU A 91 1.15 -5.56 8.97
N PRO A 92 2.31 -6.23 9.20
CA PRO A 92 3.53 -5.55 9.62
C PRO A 92 4.00 -4.51 8.61
N ALA A 93 3.86 -4.79 7.31
CA ALA A 93 4.28 -3.88 6.26
C ALA A 93 3.42 -2.61 6.25
N TYR A 94 2.10 -2.73 6.34
CA TYR A 94 1.20 -1.57 6.42
C TYR A 94 1.42 -0.74 7.68
N PHE A 95 1.67 -1.40 8.81
CA PHE A 95 2.03 -0.73 10.05
C PHE A 95 3.34 0.07 9.91
N LEU A 96 4.36 -0.51 9.26
CA LEU A 96 5.62 0.17 9.00
C LEU A 96 5.44 1.36 8.05
N LEU A 97 4.63 1.22 6.99
CA LEU A 97 4.32 2.33 6.08
C LEU A 97 3.59 3.45 6.80
N TRP A 98 2.62 3.11 7.65
CA TRP A 98 1.95 4.08 8.50
C TRP A 98 2.93 4.83 9.41
N MET A 99 3.81 4.11 10.12
CA MET A 99 4.87 4.70 10.95
C MET A 99 5.82 5.58 10.13
N ALA A 100 6.18 5.17 8.90
CA ALA A 100 7.00 5.98 8.01
C ALA A 100 6.34 7.32 7.72
N PHE A 101 5.05 7.35 7.38
CA PHE A 101 4.33 8.57 7.06
C PHE A 101 4.13 9.50 8.27
N LEU A 102 4.06 8.94 9.48
CA LEU A 102 4.05 9.74 10.72
C LEU A 102 5.38 10.44 10.99
N THR A 103 6.52 9.89 10.54
CA THR A 103 7.85 10.42 10.87
C THR A 103 8.03 11.89 10.46
N PRO A 104 7.67 12.33 9.23
CA PRO A 104 7.78 13.74 8.84
C PRO A 104 6.63 14.61 9.34
N LEU A 105 5.49 14.03 9.71
CA LEU A 105 4.32 14.77 10.19
C LEU A 105 4.47 15.16 11.67
N GLY A 106 5.13 14.33 12.48
CA GLY A 106 5.07 14.46 13.93
C GLY A 106 3.67 14.17 14.49
N TRP A 107 3.51 14.39 15.78
CA TRP A 107 2.20 14.29 16.44
C TRP A 107 1.44 15.61 16.27
N HIS A 108 0.41 15.63 15.44
CA HIS A 108 -0.49 16.77 15.25
C HIS A 108 -1.94 16.29 15.17
N LEU A 109 -2.86 17.22 15.35
CA LEU A 109 -4.28 16.92 15.17
C LEU A 109 -4.56 16.62 13.70
N PRO A 110 -5.26 15.49 13.44
CA PRO A 110 -5.55 15.09 12.07
C PRO A 110 -6.45 16.11 11.36
N SER A 111 -6.23 16.23 10.06
CA SER A 111 -7.08 17.01 9.17
C SER A 111 -8.52 16.46 9.18
N PRO A 112 -9.57 17.29 9.05
CA PRO A 112 -10.96 16.81 8.96
C PRO A 112 -11.22 15.84 7.80
N PHE A 113 -10.41 15.85 6.76
CA PHE A 113 -10.47 14.88 5.64
C PHE A 113 -10.16 13.43 6.06
N VAL A 114 -9.59 13.26 7.22
CA VAL A 114 -9.30 11.96 7.86
C VAL A 114 -10.54 11.08 7.99
N LEU A 115 -11.70 11.70 8.22
CA LEU A 115 -12.96 10.96 8.38
C LEU A 115 -13.39 10.20 7.10
N LEU A 116 -12.88 10.58 5.93
CA LEU A 116 -13.15 9.88 4.67
C LEU A 116 -12.57 8.45 4.67
N ALA A 117 -11.38 8.26 5.20
CA ALA A 117 -10.72 6.95 5.21
C ALA A 117 -11.50 5.91 6.05
N PRO A 118 -11.89 6.17 7.32
CA PRO A 118 -12.70 5.22 8.08
C PRO A 118 -14.11 5.06 7.53
N ALA A 119 -14.69 6.08 6.90
CA ALA A 119 -15.99 5.96 6.24
C ALA A 119 -15.94 4.97 5.08
N ILE A 120 -14.92 5.06 4.23
CA ILE A 120 -14.69 4.12 3.11
C ILE A 120 -14.39 2.72 3.66
N GLY A 121 -13.48 2.59 4.63
CA GLY A 121 -13.14 1.32 5.27
C GLY A 121 -14.35 0.64 5.92
N GLY A 122 -15.17 1.42 6.63
CA GLY A 122 -16.42 0.93 7.24
C GLY A 122 -17.46 0.47 6.22
N LEU A 123 -17.60 1.20 5.11
CA LEU A 123 -18.50 0.83 4.01
C LEU A 123 -18.04 -0.49 3.35
N LEU A 124 -16.76 -0.61 3.06
CA LEU A 124 -16.18 -1.84 2.50
C LEU A 124 -16.39 -3.02 3.46
N TYR A 125 -16.07 -2.82 4.74
CA TYR A 125 -16.29 -3.85 5.76
C TYR A 125 -17.76 -4.30 5.79
N TRP A 126 -18.71 -3.36 5.81
CA TRP A 126 -20.13 -3.67 5.85
C TRP A 126 -20.57 -4.54 4.66
N GLN A 127 -20.03 -4.29 3.45
CA GLN A 127 -20.35 -5.07 2.25
C GLN A 127 -19.80 -6.50 2.32
N ILE A 128 -18.59 -6.70 2.87
CA ILE A 128 -17.92 -7.99 2.86
C ILE A 128 -18.14 -8.81 4.15
N ALA A 129 -18.51 -8.16 5.26
CA ALA A 129 -18.66 -8.78 6.58
C ALA A 129 -19.52 -10.07 6.60
N PRO A 130 -20.63 -10.15 5.85
CA PRO A 130 -21.45 -11.39 5.82
C PRO A 130 -20.71 -12.60 5.26
N ARG A 131 -19.68 -12.39 4.44
CA ARG A 131 -18.94 -13.46 3.72
C ARG A 131 -17.65 -13.88 4.43
N LEU A 132 -17.23 -13.19 5.48
CA LEU A 132 -15.89 -13.33 6.07
C LEU A 132 -15.77 -14.49 7.05
N ALA A 133 -16.87 -15.03 7.61
CA ALA A 133 -16.86 -16.09 8.62
C ALA A 133 -15.75 -15.91 9.68
N GLU A 134 -14.77 -16.82 9.73
CA GLU A 134 -13.65 -16.82 10.68
C GLU A 134 -12.58 -15.75 10.36
N LEU A 135 -12.57 -15.18 9.18
CA LEU A 135 -11.59 -14.16 8.77
C LEU A 135 -11.94 -12.76 9.30
N LYS A 136 -13.13 -12.56 9.89
CA LYS A 136 -13.58 -11.24 10.39
C LYS A 136 -12.53 -10.47 11.19
N PRO A 137 -11.87 -11.02 12.23
CA PRO A 137 -10.92 -10.26 13.03
C PRO A 137 -9.71 -9.81 12.19
N TRP A 138 -9.20 -10.66 11.33
CA TRP A 138 -8.03 -10.36 10.48
C TRP A 138 -8.34 -9.27 9.46
N VAL A 139 -9.52 -9.32 8.85
CA VAL A 139 -9.98 -8.29 7.91
C VAL A 139 -10.23 -6.96 8.62
N ILE A 140 -10.74 -6.96 9.86
CA ILE A 140 -10.87 -5.71 10.65
C ILE A 140 -9.50 -5.09 10.89
N PHE A 141 -8.51 -5.88 11.38
CA PHE A 141 -7.15 -5.37 11.59
C PHE A 141 -6.52 -4.84 10.30
N TYR A 142 -6.73 -5.54 9.21
CA TYR A 142 -6.27 -5.12 7.90
C TYR A 142 -6.88 -3.78 7.48
N LEU A 143 -8.21 -3.64 7.52
CA LEU A 143 -8.92 -2.40 7.17
C LEU A 143 -8.54 -1.23 8.09
N VAL A 144 -8.31 -1.48 9.37
CA VAL A 144 -7.82 -0.45 10.30
C VAL A 144 -6.44 0.04 9.87
N ASN A 145 -5.50 -0.86 9.56
CA ASN A 145 -4.16 -0.48 9.11
C ASN A 145 -4.20 0.28 7.77
N MET A 146 -5.01 -0.17 6.81
CA MET A 146 -5.22 0.53 5.54
C MET A 146 -5.82 1.92 5.74
N THR A 147 -6.80 2.03 6.63
CA THR A 147 -7.42 3.32 6.97
C THR A 147 -6.39 4.28 7.58
N LEU A 148 -5.57 3.80 8.51
CA LEU A 148 -4.50 4.59 9.11
C LEU A 148 -3.44 5.01 8.09
N LEU A 149 -3.06 4.11 7.18
CA LEU A 149 -2.13 4.40 6.10
C LEU A 149 -2.66 5.48 5.16
N LEU A 150 -3.88 5.34 4.66
CA LEU A 150 -4.51 6.32 3.77
C LEU A 150 -4.67 7.66 4.49
N TRP A 151 -5.11 7.65 5.73
CA TRP A 151 -5.21 8.85 6.53
C TRP A 151 -3.89 9.61 6.61
N THR A 152 -2.83 8.94 7.08
CA THR A 152 -1.53 9.59 7.23
C THR A 152 -0.95 10.04 5.89
N ALA A 153 -1.20 9.32 4.79
CA ALA A 153 -0.81 9.73 3.45
C ALA A 153 -1.54 11.02 2.99
N ILE A 154 -2.84 11.14 3.26
CA ILE A 154 -3.64 12.34 2.97
C ILE A 154 -3.12 13.52 3.79
N ASP A 155 -2.90 13.33 5.09
CA ASP A 155 -2.38 14.37 5.98
C ASP A 155 -0.97 14.81 5.56
N LEU A 156 -0.12 13.86 5.19
CA LEU A 156 1.22 14.14 4.69
C LEU A 156 1.18 15.02 3.44
N ALA A 157 0.35 14.68 2.48
CA ALA A 157 0.18 15.46 1.25
C ALA A 157 -0.39 16.85 1.52
N ALA A 158 -1.34 16.98 2.47
CA ALA A 158 -1.97 18.25 2.82
C ALA A 158 -1.02 19.21 3.54
N HIS A 159 -0.17 18.72 4.44
CA HIS A 159 0.70 19.55 5.26
C HIS A 159 2.06 19.84 4.61
N VAL A 160 2.69 18.84 4.01
CA VAL A 160 4.04 18.98 3.46
C VAL A 160 4.02 19.60 2.07
N ARG A 161 2.96 19.39 1.28
CA ARG A 161 2.76 19.95 -0.08
C ARG A 161 3.96 19.77 -1.02
N ALA A 162 4.78 18.77 -0.78
CA ALA A 162 5.94 18.44 -1.60
C ALA A 162 5.59 17.32 -2.60
N THR A 163 6.26 17.28 -3.74
CA THR A 163 6.01 16.27 -4.79
C THR A 163 6.11 14.85 -4.25
N TRP A 164 7.07 14.57 -3.38
CA TRP A 164 7.25 13.25 -2.78
C TRP A 164 6.08 12.84 -1.87
N ALA A 165 5.41 13.80 -1.19
CA ALA A 165 4.24 13.53 -0.36
C ALA A 165 3.02 13.15 -1.20
N PHE A 166 2.83 13.79 -2.36
CA PHE A 166 1.79 13.40 -3.33
C PHE A 166 2.08 12.04 -3.96
N LEU A 167 3.35 11.72 -4.22
CA LEU A 167 3.74 10.39 -4.70
C LEU A 167 3.47 9.31 -3.63
N ALA A 168 3.72 9.60 -2.35
CA ALA A 168 3.40 8.72 -1.25
C ALA A 168 1.88 8.47 -1.14
N LEU A 169 1.07 9.52 -1.28
CA LEU A 169 -0.40 9.40 -1.33
C LEU A 169 -0.86 8.56 -2.52
N GLY A 170 -0.31 8.82 -3.71
CA GLY A 170 -0.60 8.03 -4.90
C GLY A 170 -0.25 6.55 -4.72
N GLY A 171 0.91 6.25 -4.12
CA GLY A 171 1.33 4.90 -3.78
C GLY A 171 0.40 4.21 -2.77
N ALA A 172 -0.03 4.93 -1.73
CA ALA A 172 -0.97 4.41 -0.74
C ALA A 172 -2.35 4.10 -1.35
N ILE A 173 -2.85 4.96 -2.24
CA ILE A 173 -4.12 4.74 -2.96
C ILE A 173 -4.01 3.53 -3.89
N LEU A 174 -2.92 3.41 -4.65
CA LEU A 174 -2.70 2.27 -5.54
C LEU A 174 -2.59 0.95 -4.75
N LEU A 175 -1.91 0.97 -3.61
CA LEU A 175 -1.78 -0.18 -2.73
C LEU A 175 -3.14 -0.59 -2.18
N ALA A 176 -3.90 0.36 -1.62
CA ALA A 176 -5.26 0.10 -1.13
C ALA A 176 -6.21 -0.40 -2.23
N GLY A 177 -6.08 0.14 -3.45
CA GLY A 177 -6.87 -0.28 -4.60
C GLY A 177 -6.52 -1.69 -5.08
N ALA A 178 -5.22 -2.04 -5.11
CA ALA A 178 -4.77 -3.37 -5.49
C ALA A 178 -5.24 -4.46 -4.53
N ASP A 179 -5.36 -4.14 -3.25
CA ASP A 179 -5.80 -5.09 -2.23
C ASP A 179 -7.33 -5.18 -2.07
N ALA A 180 -8.06 -4.20 -2.59
CA ALA A 180 -9.54 -4.20 -2.59
C ALA A 180 -10.15 -5.02 -3.75
N LEU A 181 -9.33 -5.38 -4.75
CA LEU A 181 -9.70 -6.17 -5.93
C LEU A 181 -9.43 -7.65 -5.74
#